data_84a30bc3e6bc17627793962c6de768ac
#
_entry.id   84a30bc3e6bc17627793962c6de768ac
#
_cell.length_a   1.000
_cell.length_b   1.000
_cell.length_c   1.000
_cell.angle_alpha   90.00
_cell.angle_beta   90.00
_cell.angle_gamma   90.00
#
_symmetry.space_group_name_H-M   'P 1'
#
loop_
_entity.id
_entity.type
_entity.pdbx_description
1 polymer ?
#
loop_
_entity_poly.entity_id
_entity_poly.type
_entity_poly.pdbx_seq_one_letter_code
_entity_poly.pdbx_strand_id
1 'polypeptide(L)'
;MSRQTTFRLLSVSALAVALAACSGKAPELEQYGGNPEMPKPHRGLMPDMTIAKPAQWGDTLPTVPKGYRISAIATDLGIPRQTLVLPNGDILVAEGRGGSAPALKPKDVIAGKIKAKGNTSVKSGNRLTLLRDADGDGTYELKTVFADKLNAPYGLAMIGNAIYVANQDAVV
;
A
#
# COMPACT_ATOMS: atom_id res chain seq x y z
N MET A 1 -17.48 -51.34 21.88
CA MET A 1 -17.01 -49.92 21.94
C MET A 1 -15.84 -49.74 20.97
N SER A 2 -15.96 -49.76 19.66
CA SER A 2 -14.76 -49.61 18.78
C SER A 2 -15.04 -49.05 17.39
N ARG A 3 -16.26 -49.07 16.86
CA ARG A 3 -16.52 -48.60 15.48
C ARG A 3 -16.70 -47.09 15.30
N GLN A 4 -17.12 -46.37 16.32
CA GLN A 4 -17.34 -44.91 16.21
C GLN A 4 -16.04 -44.09 16.32
N THR A 5 -15.04 -44.57 17.02
CA THR A 5 -13.76 -43.89 17.19
C THR A 5 -12.89 -43.94 15.94
N THR A 6 -12.94 -45.03 15.21
CA THR A 6 -12.18 -45.22 13.96
C THR A 6 -12.74 -44.35 12.82
N PHE A 7 -14.05 -44.12 12.79
CA PHE A 7 -14.66 -43.25 11.75
C PHE A 7 -14.35 -41.76 11.95
N ARG A 8 -14.21 -41.32 13.20
CA ARG A 8 -13.82 -39.93 13.50
C ARG A 8 -12.36 -39.63 13.22
N LEU A 9 -11.46 -40.58 13.42
CA LEU A 9 -10.05 -40.46 13.09
C LEU A 9 -9.79 -40.41 11.61
N LEU A 10 -10.53 -41.20 10.83
CA LEU A 10 -10.42 -41.22 9.34
C LEU A 10 -10.92 -39.89 8.73
N SER A 11 -11.99 -39.30 9.26
CA SER A 11 -12.52 -38.03 8.76
C SER A 11 -11.59 -36.83 9.04
N VAL A 12 -10.89 -36.81 10.19
CA VAL A 12 -9.92 -35.76 10.51
C VAL A 12 -8.66 -35.90 9.66
N SER A 13 -8.20 -37.13 9.40
CA SER A 13 -7.02 -37.35 8.56
C SER A 13 -7.28 -36.98 7.08
N ALA A 14 -8.49 -37.26 6.55
CA ALA A 14 -8.87 -36.88 5.19
C ALA A 14 -8.92 -35.33 5.01
N LEU A 15 -9.37 -34.61 6.05
CA LEU A 15 -9.39 -33.14 6.01
C LEU A 15 -7.99 -32.52 6.08
N ALA A 16 -7.09 -33.13 6.85
CA ALA A 16 -5.70 -32.69 6.95
C ALA A 16 -4.92 -32.90 5.64
N VAL A 17 -5.15 -33.99 4.93
CA VAL A 17 -4.52 -34.28 3.62
C VAL A 17 -5.03 -33.34 2.54
N ALA A 18 -6.31 -32.94 2.57
CA ALA A 18 -6.87 -31.97 1.62
C ALA A 18 -6.28 -30.54 1.79
N LEU A 19 -5.88 -30.17 3.01
CA LEU A 19 -5.25 -28.88 3.29
C LEU A 19 -3.76 -28.83 2.89
N ALA A 20 -3.07 -29.98 2.88
CA ALA A 20 -1.66 -30.07 2.47
C ALA A 20 -1.47 -30.03 0.94
N ALA A 21 -2.48 -30.38 0.16
CA ALA A 21 -2.41 -30.40 -1.30
C ALA A 21 -2.44 -29.01 -1.97
N CYS A 22 -2.65 -27.92 -1.20
CA CYS A 22 -2.77 -26.56 -1.73
C CYS A 22 -1.50 -25.71 -1.61
N SER A 23 -0.38 -26.27 -1.15
CA SER A 23 0.88 -25.53 -0.93
C SER A 23 1.95 -25.78 -2.00
N GLY A 24 1.56 -26.00 -3.26
CA GLY A 24 2.51 -26.05 -4.36
C GLY A 24 3.19 -24.71 -4.54
N LYS A 25 4.53 -24.63 -4.38
CA LYS A 25 5.30 -23.45 -4.83
C LYS A 25 5.08 -23.29 -6.33
N ALA A 26 4.68 -22.11 -6.75
CA ALA A 26 4.66 -21.79 -8.17
C ALA A 26 6.08 -21.96 -8.75
N PRO A 27 6.23 -22.51 -9.95
CA PRO A 27 7.55 -22.61 -10.60
C PRO A 27 8.15 -21.21 -10.74
N GLU A 28 9.43 -21.10 -10.49
CA GLU A 28 10.18 -19.87 -10.73
C GLU A 28 10.25 -19.66 -12.24
N LEU A 29 9.45 -18.72 -12.74
CA LEU A 29 9.37 -18.39 -14.16
C LEU A 29 10.34 -17.26 -14.45
N GLU A 30 11.03 -17.35 -15.57
CA GLU A 30 11.91 -16.28 -16.06
C GLU A 30 11.03 -15.11 -16.55
N GLN A 31 10.88 -14.09 -15.70
CA GLN A 31 9.99 -12.94 -15.93
C GLN A 31 10.69 -11.71 -16.49
N TYR A 32 11.83 -11.91 -17.16
CA TYR A 32 12.64 -10.82 -17.71
C TYR A 32 12.66 -10.85 -19.24
N GLY A 33 12.79 -9.67 -19.86
CA GLY A 33 12.92 -9.52 -21.30
C GLY A 33 11.69 -8.98 -22.01
N GLY A 34 11.78 -8.87 -23.33
CA GLY A 34 10.71 -8.30 -24.16
C GLY A 34 9.45 -9.16 -24.33
N ASN A 35 9.53 -10.45 -23.97
CA ASN A 35 8.39 -11.38 -24.01
C ASN A 35 8.47 -12.35 -22.82
N PRO A 36 8.21 -11.88 -21.59
CA PRO A 36 8.32 -12.69 -20.39
C PRO A 36 7.28 -13.82 -20.38
N GLU A 37 7.65 -14.98 -19.85
CA GLU A 37 6.69 -16.05 -19.60
C GLU A 37 5.70 -15.62 -18.49
N MET A 38 4.43 -15.51 -18.87
CA MET A 38 3.37 -15.21 -17.92
C MET A 38 2.91 -16.47 -17.20
N PRO A 39 2.85 -16.48 -15.86
CA PRO A 39 2.34 -17.61 -15.13
C PRO A 39 0.87 -17.85 -15.47
N LYS A 40 0.49 -19.14 -15.54
CA LYS A 40 -0.92 -19.49 -15.77
C LYS A 40 -1.80 -18.91 -14.66
N PRO A 41 -2.99 -18.37 -14.99
CA PRO A 41 -3.90 -17.83 -13.98
C PRO A 41 -4.19 -18.88 -12.90
N HIS A 42 -3.94 -18.55 -11.66
CA HIS A 42 -4.28 -19.41 -10.53
C HIS A 42 -5.80 -19.40 -10.31
N ARG A 43 -6.45 -20.56 -10.48
CA ARG A 43 -7.89 -20.73 -10.30
C ARG A 43 -8.26 -21.44 -9.00
N GLY A 44 -7.41 -21.39 -7.98
CA GLY A 44 -7.68 -21.96 -6.67
C GLY A 44 -8.74 -21.18 -5.88
N LEU A 45 -9.36 -21.86 -4.93
CA LEU A 45 -10.32 -21.24 -3.99
C LEU A 45 -9.66 -20.19 -3.08
N MET A 46 -8.36 -20.31 -2.82
CA MET A 46 -7.58 -19.36 -2.03
C MET A 46 -6.62 -18.61 -2.94
N PRO A 47 -6.56 -17.28 -2.87
CA PRO A 47 -5.59 -16.51 -3.63
C PRO A 47 -4.17 -16.86 -3.16
N ASP A 48 -3.28 -17.11 -4.11
CA ASP A 48 -1.85 -17.26 -3.85
C ASP A 48 -1.27 -15.85 -3.63
N MET A 49 -1.17 -15.44 -2.37
CA MET A 49 -0.73 -14.09 -2.01
C MET A 49 0.47 -14.17 -1.09
N THR A 50 1.61 -13.70 -1.57
CA THR A 50 2.77 -13.42 -0.72
C THR A 50 2.65 -12.00 -0.17
N ILE A 51 2.47 -11.88 1.14
CA ILE A 51 2.39 -10.58 1.80
C ILE A 51 3.81 -10.17 2.19
N ALA A 52 4.29 -9.08 1.60
CA ALA A 52 5.54 -8.48 2.02
C ALA A 52 5.43 -8.00 3.48
N LYS A 53 6.42 -8.33 4.28
CA LYS A 53 6.54 -7.76 5.63
C LYS A 53 7.02 -6.32 5.49
N PRO A 54 6.36 -5.33 6.13
CA PRO A 54 6.84 -3.97 6.10
C PRO A 54 8.21 -3.89 6.79
N ALA A 55 9.18 -3.28 6.11
CA ALA A 55 10.46 -2.95 6.70
C ALA A 55 10.29 -1.71 7.60
N GLN A 56 10.91 -1.76 8.77
CA GLN A 56 11.02 -0.59 9.64
C GLN A 56 12.32 0.14 9.25
N TRP A 57 12.20 1.37 8.78
CA TRP A 57 13.39 2.19 8.46
C TRP A 57 14.15 2.60 9.72
N GLY A 58 13.43 2.86 10.83
CA GLY A 58 14.02 3.44 12.03
C GLY A 58 14.74 4.75 11.69
N ASP A 59 15.93 4.91 12.22
CA ASP A 59 16.83 6.06 11.95
C ASP A 59 17.78 5.81 10.76
N THR A 60 17.58 4.71 10.01
CA THR A 60 18.45 4.35 8.88
C THR A 60 18.01 5.10 7.63
N LEU A 61 18.93 5.88 7.04
CA LEU A 61 18.71 6.51 5.75
C LEU A 61 18.99 5.51 4.61
N PRO A 62 18.27 5.62 3.47
CA PRO A 62 18.58 4.85 2.27
C PRO A 62 19.99 5.13 1.78
N THR A 63 20.68 4.11 1.23
CA THR A 63 21.98 4.27 0.62
C THR A 63 21.82 4.90 -0.77
N VAL A 64 22.59 5.94 -1.05
CA VAL A 64 22.61 6.62 -2.35
C VAL A 64 23.96 6.47 -3.03
N PRO A 65 24.05 6.59 -4.38
CA PRO A 65 25.30 6.56 -5.10
C PRO A 65 26.27 7.67 -4.66
N LYS A 66 27.57 7.44 -4.89
CA LYS A 66 28.59 8.45 -4.61
C LYS A 66 28.30 9.76 -5.35
N GLY A 67 28.38 10.87 -4.63
CA GLY A 67 28.09 12.22 -5.16
C GLY A 67 26.66 12.69 -4.91
N TYR A 68 25.78 11.82 -4.39
CA TYR A 68 24.43 12.18 -4.00
C TYR A 68 24.29 12.26 -2.47
N ARG A 69 23.38 13.08 -2.02
CA ARG A 69 22.97 13.19 -0.61
C ARG A 69 21.47 12.96 -0.52
N ILE A 70 21.01 12.33 0.56
CA ILE A 70 19.60 12.13 0.83
C ILE A 70 19.24 12.74 2.18
N SER A 71 18.13 13.43 2.24
CA SER A 71 17.54 13.94 3.48
C SER A 71 16.03 13.73 3.46
N ALA A 72 15.43 13.56 4.65
CA ALA A 72 13.99 13.53 4.78
C ALA A 72 13.48 14.98 4.89
N ILE A 73 12.59 15.39 3.99
CA ILE A 73 11.96 16.72 4.02
C ILE A 73 10.70 16.75 4.89
N ALA A 74 10.09 15.60 5.15
CA ALA A 74 8.96 15.46 6.07
C ALA A 74 8.82 14.02 6.56
N THR A 75 8.37 13.88 7.80
CA THR A 75 8.00 12.63 8.47
C THR A 75 6.53 12.68 8.92
N ASP A 76 5.98 11.57 9.39
CA ASP A 76 4.62 11.47 9.94
C ASP A 76 3.51 11.90 8.96
N LEU A 77 3.68 11.56 7.68
CA LEU A 77 2.67 11.74 6.67
C LEU A 77 1.72 10.52 6.62
N GLY A 78 0.43 10.77 6.46
CA GLY A 78 -0.62 9.74 6.44
C GLY A 78 -0.85 9.17 5.03
N ILE A 79 0.01 8.28 4.56
CA ILE A 79 -0.02 7.66 3.24
C ILE A 79 0.17 8.71 2.13
N PRO A 80 1.36 9.29 2.00
CA PRO A 80 1.68 10.24 0.94
C PRO A 80 1.61 9.56 -0.43
N ARG A 81 1.06 10.28 -1.40
CA ARG A 81 0.82 9.76 -2.76
C ARG A 81 1.58 10.57 -3.81
N GLN A 82 1.17 11.79 -4.05
CA GLN A 82 1.79 12.69 -5.00
C GLN A 82 2.21 13.98 -4.33
N THR A 83 3.27 14.56 -4.83
CA THR A 83 3.76 15.89 -4.46
C THR A 83 3.59 16.85 -5.63
N LEU A 84 3.33 18.11 -5.32
CA LEU A 84 3.30 19.21 -6.26
C LEU A 84 4.16 20.34 -5.70
N VAL A 85 5.20 20.73 -6.45
CA VAL A 85 6.00 21.91 -6.11
C VAL A 85 5.31 23.15 -6.66
N LEU A 86 5.06 24.11 -5.80
CA LEU A 86 4.45 25.39 -6.15
C LEU A 86 5.51 26.38 -6.67
N PRO A 87 5.10 27.44 -7.42
CA PRO A 87 6.05 28.43 -7.95
C PRO A 87 6.91 29.17 -6.91
N ASN A 88 6.45 29.23 -5.67
CA ASN A 88 7.19 29.81 -4.55
C ASN A 88 8.11 28.83 -3.82
N GLY A 89 8.26 27.60 -4.30
CA GLY A 89 9.09 26.56 -3.70
C GLY A 89 8.39 25.70 -2.65
N ASP A 90 7.19 26.03 -2.22
CA ASP A 90 6.41 25.18 -1.30
C ASP A 90 6.08 23.84 -1.96
N ILE A 91 5.94 22.79 -1.17
CA ILE A 91 5.56 21.47 -1.62
C ILE A 91 4.20 21.10 -1.03
N LEU A 92 3.24 20.77 -1.90
CA LEU A 92 2.00 20.14 -1.48
C LEU A 92 2.11 18.62 -1.58
N VAL A 93 1.69 17.91 -0.53
CA VAL A 93 1.66 16.45 -0.48
C VAL A 93 0.23 15.98 -0.34
N ALA A 94 -0.25 15.19 -1.30
CA ALA A 94 -1.53 14.51 -1.18
C ALA A 94 -1.39 13.30 -0.26
N GLU A 95 -2.16 13.25 0.82
CA GLU A 95 -2.22 12.13 1.74
C GLU A 95 -3.56 11.43 1.62
N GLY A 96 -3.59 10.23 1.03
CA GLY A 96 -4.83 9.52 0.80
C GLY A 96 -4.66 8.03 0.60
N ARG A 97 -5.66 7.27 0.99
CA ARG A 97 -5.76 5.84 0.71
C ARG A 97 -6.90 5.63 -0.29
N GLY A 98 -6.58 5.19 -1.51
CA GLY A 98 -7.59 4.74 -2.45
C GLY A 98 -8.22 3.41 -2.02
N GLY A 99 -9.48 3.20 -2.41
CA GLY A 99 -10.11 1.89 -2.32
C GLY A 99 -10.92 1.60 -1.06
N SER A 100 -11.73 2.51 -0.61
CA SER A 100 -12.86 2.20 0.30
C SER A 100 -14.07 1.69 -0.51
N ALA A 101 -13.90 0.56 -1.21
CA ALA A 101 -15.08 -0.16 -1.65
C ALA A 101 -15.74 -0.82 -0.43
N PRO A 102 -17.07 -0.75 -0.28
CA PRO A 102 -17.75 -1.46 0.79
C PRO A 102 -17.45 -2.95 0.68
N ALA A 103 -16.92 -3.53 1.75
CA ALA A 103 -16.62 -4.96 1.82
C ALA A 103 -17.93 -5.74 1.94
N LEU A 104 -18.55 -6.05 0.82
CA LEU A 104 -19.86 -6.70 0.78
C LEU A 104 -19.78 -8.20 0.43
N LYS A 105 -18.61 -8.71 0.06
CA LYS A 105 -18.43 -10.12 -0.30
C LYS A 105 -17.54 -10.84 0.71
N PRO A 106 -17.83 -12.10 1.07
CA PRO A 106 -17.00 -12.87 2.02
C PRO A 106 -15.52 -12.90 1.65
N LYS A 107 -15.19 -12.94 0.36
CA LYS A 107 -13.81 -12.87 -0.15
C LYS A 107 -13.10 -11.56 0.20
N ASP A 108 -13.82 -10.46 0.26
CA ASP A 108 -13.24 -9.14 0.53
C ASP A 108 -12.90 -8.99 2.03
N VAL A 109 -13.68 -9.66 2.90
CA VAL A 109 -13.39 -9.75 4.34
C VAL A 109 -12.12 -10.56 4.57
N ILE A 110 -11.97 -11.69 3.87
CA ILE A 110 -10.76 -12.52 3.95
C ILE A 110 -9.55 -11.73 3.41
N ALA A 111 -9.69 -11.12 2.24
CA ALA A 111 -8.64 -10.28 1.65
C ALA A 111 -8.26 -9.10 2.55
N GLY A 112 -9.23 -8.49 3.23
CA GLY A 112 -9.01 -7.43 4.22
C GLY A 112 -8.17 -7.89 5.41
N LYS A 113 -8.49 -9.07 5.98
CA LYS A 113 -7.71 -9.69 7.07
C LYS A 113 -6.28 -10.03 6.64
N ILE A 114 -6.12 -10.51 5.41
CA ILE A 114 -4.80 -10.82 4.84
C ILE A 114 -3.99 -9.53 4.66
N LYS A 115 -4.58 -8.49 4.06
CA LYS A 115 -3.94 -7.17 3.88
C LYS A 115 -3.54 -6.53 5.22
N ALA A 116 -4.34 -6.71 6.28
CA ALA A 116 -4.03 -6.21 7.61
C ALA A 116 -2.74 -6.82 8.20
N LYS A 117 -2.42 -8.06 7.84
CA LYS A 117 -1.14 -8.69 8.25
C LYS A 117 0.09 -8.02 7.62
N GLY A 118 -0.06 -7.31 6.51
CA GLY A 118 0.99 -6.51 5.89
C GLY A 118 1.21 -5.15 6.55
N ASN A 119 0.59 -4.89 7.70
CA ASN A 119 0.66 -3.62 8.45
C ASN A 119 0.30 -2.38 7.59
N THR A 120 -0.63 -2.57 6.66
CA THR A 120 -1.15 -1.49 5.80
C THR A 120 -2.26 -0.68 6.49
N SER A 121 -2.33 -0.73 7.83
CA SER A 121 -3.36 -0.11 8.65
C SER A 121 -3.07 1.35 9.03
N VAL A 122 -2.04 1.97 8.45
CA VAL A 122 -1.78 3.40 8.62
C VAL A 122 -3.02 4.18 8.20
N LYS A 123 -3.48 5.08 9.08
CA LYS A 123 -4.63 5.94 8.77
C LYS A 123 -4.31 6.83 7.59
N SER A 124 -5.27 6.93 6.66
CA SER A 124 -5.20 7.90 5.57
C SER A 124 -5.27 9.31 6.14
N GLY A 125 -4.45 10.21 5.63
CA GLY A 125 -4.53 11.63 5.96
C GLY A 125 -5.81 12.26 5.42
N ASN A 126 -6.26 11.85 4.23
CA ASN A 126 -7.39 12.46 3.49
C ASN A 126 -7.30 13.98 3.45
N ARG A 127 -6.10 14.49 3.18
CA ARG A 127 -5.77 15.91 3.24
C ARG A 127 -4.64 16.25 2.26
N LEU A 128 -4.42 17.54 2.07
CA LEU A 128 -3.18 18.08 1.53
C LEU A 128 -2.36 18.65 2.68
N THR A 129 -1.10 18.29 2.72
CA THR A 129 -0.12 18.88 3.64
C THR A 129 0.82 19.77 2.87
N LEU A 130 1.00 21.00 3.35
CA LEU A 130 1.96 21.95 2.81
C LEU A 130 3.25 21.86 3.61
N LEU A 131 4.35 21.79 2.87
CA LEU A 131 5.70 21.87 3.40
C LEU A 131 6.33 23.15 2.86
N ARG A 132 6.99 23.92 3.72
CA ARG A 132 7.70 25.14 3.35
C ARG A 132 9.09 25.16 3.98
N ASP A 133 10.05 25.43 3.14
CA ASP A 133 11.39 25.85 3.51
C ASP A 133 11.37 27.38 3.61
N ALA A 134 11.44 27.92 4.83
CA ALA A 134 11.19 29.33 5.07
C ALA A 134 12.43 30.21 4.80
N ASP A 135 13.62 29.67 4.93
CA ASP A 135 14.88 30.38 4.76
C ASP A 135 15.72 29.93 3.55
N GLY A 136 15.26 28.90 2.83
CA GLY A 136 15.88 28.42 1.60
C GLY A 136 17.11 27.54 1.83
N ASP A 137 17.25 26.94 3.02
CA ASP A 137 18.41 26.10 3.37
C ASP A 137 18.24 24.62 2.94
N GLY A 138 17.07 24.24 2.43
CA GLY A 138 16.71 22.89 2.03
C GLY A 138 16.08 22.06 3.15
N THR A 139 15.85 22.65 4.31
CA THR A 139 15.07 22.10 5.43
C THR A 139 13.65 22.65 5.37
N TYR A 140 12.66 21.81 5.60
CA TYR A 140 11.25 22.22 5.54
C TYR A 140 10.69 22.34 6.96
N GLU A 141 10.84 23.51 7.59
CA GLU A 141 10.48 23.75 9.00
C GLU A 141 8.98 23.81 9.18
N LEU A 142 8.26 24.34 8.20
CA LEU A 142 6.82 24.45 8.28
C LEU A 142 6.15 23.23 7.64
N LYS A 143 5.40 22.49 8.45
CA LYS A 143 4.49 21.45 8.01
C LYS A 143 3.09 21.73 8.51
N THR A 144 2.15 22.03 7.63
CA THR A 144 0.78 22.40 8.00
C THR A 144 -0.24 21.76 7.07
N VAL A 145 -1.48 21.62 7.54
CA VAL A 145 -2.60 21.17 6.72
C VAL A 145 -3.04 22.30 5.80
N PHE A 146 -2.96 22.11 4.50
CA PHE A 146 -3.43 23.04 3.49
C PHE A 146 -4.92 22.90 3.20
N ALA A 147 -5.40 21.67 3.05
CA ALA A 147 -6.81 21.33 2.88
C ALA A 147 -7.09 19.97 3.54
N ASP A 148 -8.23 19.84 4.20
CA ASP A 148 -8.65 18.63 4.88
C ASP A 148 -9.98 18.08 4.32
N LYS A 149 -10.45 16.95 4.89
CA LYS A 149 -11.73 16.31 4.54
C LYS A 149 -11.87 15.93 3.07
N LEU A 150 -10.76 15.66 2.42
CA LEU A 150 -10.73 15.17 1.06
C LEU A 150 -11.07 13.67 1.01
N ASN A 151 -11.54 13.19 -0.14
CA ASN A 151 -11.86 11.78 -0.32
C ASN A 151 -10.73 11.03 -1.03
N ALA A 152 -9.79 10.46 -0.27
CA ALA A 152 -8.66 9.72 -0.79
C ALA A 152 -7.92 10.45 -1.93
N PRO A 153 -7.41 11.68 -1.70
CA PRO A 153 -6.75 12.46 -2.73
C PRO A 153 -5.52 11.73 -3.24
N TYR A 154 -5.32 11.80 -4.54
CA TYR A 154 -4.20 11.17 -5.21
C TYR A 154 -3.41 12.14 -6.07
N GLY A 155 -4.06 12.74 -7.07
CA GLY A 155 -3.43 13.59 -8.06
C GLY A 155 -3.52 15.06 -7.71
N LEU A 156 -2.47 15.82 -8.05
CA LEU A 156 -2.41 17.27 -7.88
C LEU A 156 -1.97 17.92 -9.20
N ALA A 157 -2.60 19.03 -9.54
CA ALA A 157 -2.16 19.88 -10.62
C ALA A 157 -2.41 21.36 -10.26
N MET A 158 -1.57 22.25 -10.79
CA MET A 158 -1.78 23.68 -10.69
C MET A 158 -1.93 24.27 -12.09
N ILE A 159 -3.00 25.05 -12.30
CA ILE A 159 -3.27 25.76 -13.54
C ILE A 159 -3.56 27.22 -13.18
N GLY A 160 -2.70 28.13 -13.58
CA GLY A 160 -2.74 29.50 -13.10
C GLY A 160 -2.58 29.54 -11.57
N ASN A 161 -3.56 30.11 -10.87
CA ASN A 161 -3.58 30.20 -9.40
C ASN A 161 -4.52 29.17 -8.75
N ALA A 162 -5.08 28.24 -9.52
CA ALA A 162 -5.98 27.21 -9.02
C ALA A 162 -5.22 25.88 -8.84
N ILE A 163 -5.46 25.22 -7.73
CA ILE A 163 -4.96 23.88 -7.46
C ILE A 163 -6.11 22.90 -7.64
N TYR A 164 -5.91 21.93 -8.50
CA TYR A 164 -6.87 20.85 -8.78
C TYR A 164 -6.44 19.60 -8.04
N VAL A 165 -7.36 19.00 -7.33
CA VAL A 165 -7.15 17.79 -6.54
C VAL A 165 -8.02 16.67 -7.09
N ALA A 166 -7.38 15.59 -7.54
CA ALA A 166 -8.08 14.39 -7.95
C ALA A 166 -8.39 13.53 -6.71
N ASN A 167 -9.60 13.63 -6.22
CA ASN A 167 -10.16 12.72 -5.24
C ASN A 167 -10.62 11.42 -5.91
N GLN A 168 -11.00 10.42 -5.10
CA GLN A 168 -11.51 9.16 -5.61
C GLN A 168 -12.83 9.31 -6.38
N ASP A 169 -13.63 10.30 -6.06
CA ASP A 169 -14.99 10.52 -6.55
C ASP A 169 -15.14 11.79 -7.40
N ALA A 170 -14.24 12.73 -7.34
CA ALA A 170 -14.33 13.99 -8.05
C ALA A 170 -12.96 14.68 -8.20
N VAL A 171 -12.88 15.63 -9.11
CA VAL A 171 -11.82 16.66 -9.13
C VAL A 171 -12.37 17.91 -8.47
N VAL A 172 -11.67 18.41 -7.48
CA VAL A 172 -12.02 19.61 -6.70
C VAL A 172 -10.89 20.63 -6.77
#